data_b70f644145d2e9ba9245fc0cd302836b
#
_entry.id   b70f644145d2e9ba9245fc0cd302836b
#
_cell.length_a   1.000
_cell.length_b   1.000
_cell.length_c   1.000
_cell.angle_alpha   90.00
_cell.angle_beta   90.00
_cell.angle_gamma   90.00
#
_symmetry.space_group_name_H-M   'P 1'
#
loop_
_entity.id
_entity.type
_entity.pdbx_description
1 polymer ?
#
loop_
_entity_poly.entity_id
_entity_poly.type
_entity_poly.pdbx_seq_one_letter_code
_entity_poly.pdbx_strand_id
1 'polypeptide(L)'
;MNIEKRNIVTCIILSLVTCGIYQIFWVIKIAKEAVSVKDPQDNALAEMLLMLFIPFVGCYLAEKKFYEGATNMGVQVSDNSILYLVLGLFGLGIVNIALLQNDLNKVADFVPPQANGYYDASGFNANNGFDQNNGFNNGNDFNADNNNQF
;
A
#
# COMPACT_ATOMS: atom_id res chain seq x y z
N MET A 1 -11.72 5.84 -0.44
CA MET A 1 -10.29 5.84 -0.79
C MET A 1 -10.09 4.90 -1.96
N ASN A 2 -9.48 5.35 -3.03
CA ASN A 2 -9.22 4.51 -4.22
C ASN A 2 -7.73 4.62 -4.54
N ILE A 3 -6.94 3.64 -4.07
CA ILE A 3 -5.51 3.54 -4.35
C ILE A 3 -5.34 2.57 -5.51
N GLU A 4 -4.72 3.04 -6.57
CA GLU A 4 -4.52 2.27 -7.79
C GLU A 4 -3.15 1.59 -7.77
N LYS A 5 -3.15 0.26 -7.78
CA LYS A 5 -1.91 -0.52 -7.87
C LYS A 5 -1.26 -0.34 -9.23
N ARG A 6 0.01 0.05 -9.25
CA ARG A 6 0.77 0.31 -10.48
C ARG A 6 2.06 -0.46 -10.52
N ASN A 7 2.44 -0.87 -11.73
CA ASN A 7 3.76 -1.45 -11.97
C ASN A 7 4.80 -0.32 -12.07
N ILE A 8 5.69 -0.27 -11.09
CA ILE A 8 6.70 0.77 -10.93
C ILE A 8 7.64 0.81 -12.16
N VAL A 9 8.04 -0.36 -12.66
CA VAL A 9 8.96 -0.46 -13.81
C VAL A 9 8.32 0.17 -15.05
N THR A 10 7.04 -0.10 -15.29
CA THR A 10 6.28 0.50 -16.40
C THR A 10 6.21 2.02 -16.26
N CYS A 11 5.94 2.52 -15.04
CA CYS A 11 5.88 3.96 -14.79
C CYS A 11 7.24 4.65 -15.03
N ILE A 12 8.35 4.02 -14.63
CA ILE A 12 9.70 4.54 -14.87
C ILE A 12 10.01 4.56 -16.38
N ILE A 13 9.72 3.47 -17.09
CA ILE A 13 9.96 3.38 -18.54
C ILE A 13 9.14 4.45 -19.28
N LEU A 14 7.85 4.61 -18.94
CA LEU A 14 7.00 5.63 -19.53
C LEU A 14 7.52 7.04 -19.24
N SER A 15 8.01 7.29 -18.02
CA SER A 15 8.61 8.58 -17.66
C SER A 15 9.84 8.89 -18.50
N LEU A 16 10.69 7.90 -18.78
CA LEU A 16 11.88 8.07 -19.63
C LEU A 16 11.50 8.27 -21.10
N VAL A 17 10.59 7.45 -21.63
CA VAL A 17 10.17 7.53 -23.05
C VAL A 17 9.46 8.84 -23.37
N THR A 18 8.68 9.36 -22.42
CA THR A 18 7.93 10.63 -22.59
C THR A 18 8.73 11.86 -22.17
N CYS A 19 10.06 11.72 -21.95
CA CYS A 19 10.91 12.83 -21.50
C CYS A 19 10.39 13.53 -20.23
N GLY A 20 9.81 12.78 -19.29
CA GLY A 20 9.32 13.30 -18.02
C GLY A 20 7.85 13.79 -18.01
N ILE A 21 7.17 13.89 -19.16
CA ILE A 21 5.75 14.30 -19.19
C ILE A 21 4.89 13.34 -18.38
N TYR A 22 5.08 12.03 -18.54
CA TYR A 22 4.38 11.01 -17.76
C TYR A 22 4.67 11.13 -16.26
N GLN A 23 5.88 11.51 -15.88
CA GLN A 23 6.27 11.70 -14.48
C GLN A 23 5.40 12.74 -13.78
N ILE A 24 5.03 13.82 -14.46
CA ILE A 24 4.15 14.86 -13.89
C ILE A 24 2.79 14.28 -13.52
N PHE A 25 2.19 13.51 -14.42
CA PHE A 25 0.91 12.83 -14.15
C PHE A 25 1.04 11.81 -13.01
N TRP A 26 2.14 11.07 -13.00
CA TRP A 26 2.41 10.07 -11.97
C TRP A 26 2.57 10.72 -10.59
N VAL A 27 3.34 11.81 -10.47
CA VAL A 27 3.50 12.60 -9.24
C VAL A 27 2.15 13.11 -8.72
N ILE A 28 1.32 13.68 -9.60
CA ILE A 28 0.00 14.20 -9.22
C ILE A 28 -0.88 13.10 -8.63
N LYS A 29 -0.88 11.93 -9.25
CA LYS A 29 -1.68 10.79 -8.76
C LYS A 29 -1.15 10.27 -7.42
N ILE A 30 0.17 10.07 -7.31
CA ILE A 30 0.81 9.59 -6.07
C ILE A 30 0.56 10.56 -4.91
N ALA A 31 0.73 11.87 -5.12
CA ALA A 31 0.48 12.86 -4.07
C ALA A 31 -0.95 12.76 -3.53
N LYS A 32 -1.93 12.69 -4.43
CA LYS A 32 -3.34 12.54 -4.04
C LYS A 32 -3.61 11.23 -3.30
N GLU A 33 -3.08 10.13 -3.80
CA GLU A 33 -3.27 8.82 -3.19
C GLU A 33 -2.59 8.74 -1.81
N ALA A 34 -1.35 9.21 -1.68
CA ALA A 34 -0.61 9.19 -0.41
C ALA A 34 -1.32 10.02 0.68
N VAL A 35 -1.78 11.22 0.34
CA VAL A 35 -2.52 12.08 1.29
C VAL A 35 -3.89 11.51 1.62
N SER A 36 -4.58 10.90 0.65
CA SER A 36 -5.91 10.30 0.86
C SER A 36 -5.91 9.11 1.81
N VAL A 37 -4.75 8.51 2.09
CA VAL A 37 -4.60 7.45 3.10
C VAL A 37 -4.87 7.98 4.49
N LYS A 38 -4.44 9.22 4.78
CA LYS A 38 -4.71 9.89 6.06
C LYS A 38 -6.06 10.60 6.05
N ASP A 39 -6.32 11.41 5.04
CA ASP A 39 -7.55 12.19 4.88
C ASP A 39 -8.07 12.10 3.44
N PRO A 40 -9.13 11.31 3.21
CA PRO A 40 -9.73 11.16 1.88
C PRO A 40 -10.33 12.45 1.29
N GLN A 41 -10.55 13.48 2.11
CA GLN A 41 -11.12 14.76 1.68
C GLN A 41 -10.05 15.81 1.36
N ASP A 42 -8.80 15.58 1.76
CA ASP A 42 -7.68 16.45 1.41
C ASP A 42 -7.37 16.33 -0.09
N ASN A 43 -7.34 17.46 -0.77
CA ASN A 43 -7.07 17.51 -2.20
C ASN A 43 -5.58 17.41 -2.55
N ALA A 44 -4.70 17.33 -1.55
CA ALA A 44 -3.25 17.18 -1.69
C ALA A 44 -2.58 18.28 -2.53
N LEU A 45 -3.16 19.47 -2.64
CA LEU A 45 -2.63 20.54 -3.50
C LEU A 45 -1.23 21.00 -3.07
N ALA A 46 -1.01 21.11 -1.76
CA ALA A 46 0.27 21.55 -1.22
C ALA A 46 1.39 20.54 -1.54
N GLU A 47 1.13 19.25 -1.25
CA GLU A 47 2.08 18.17 -1.52
C GLU A 47 2.35 18.02 -3.02
N MET A 48 1.32 18.12 -3.83
CA MET A 48 1.41 18.04 -5.29
C MET A 48 2.24 19.16 -5.88
N LEU A 49 2.02 20.41 -5.45
CA LEU A 49 2.82 21.56 -5.90
C LEU A 49 4.27 21.45 -5.39
N LEU A 50 4.45 21.04 -4.14
CA LEU A 50 5.79 20.83 -3.58
C LEU A 50 6.53 19.69 -4.28
N MET A 51 5.87 18.56 -4.60
CA MET A 51 6.48 17.49 -5.37
C MET A 51 6.90 17.93 -6.77
N LEU A 52 6.17 18.87 -7.37
CA LEU A 52 6.48 19.37 -8.71
C LEU A 52 7.63 20.38 -8.72
N PHE A 53 7.66 21.31 -7.75
CA PHE A 53 8.66 22.40 -7.69
C PHE A 53 9.85 22.09 -6.79
N ILE A 54 9.61 21.39 -5.66
CA ILE A 54 10.62 21.04 -4.65
C ILE A 54 10.43 19.56 -4.29
N PRO A 55 10.81 18.61 -5.19
CA PRO A 55 10.46 17.20 -5.08
C PRO A 55 10.80 16.56 -3.74
N PHE A 56 11.95 16.91 -3.16
CA PHE A 56 12.39 16.33 -1.89
C PHE A 56 11.51 16.74 -0.70
N VAL A 57 11.05 18.00 -0.66
CA VAL A 57 10.14 18.47 0.40
C VAL A 57 8.73 17.90 0.20
N GLY A 58 8.26 17.89 -1.05
CA GLY A 58 6.94 17.34 -1.39
C GLY A 58 6.84 15.85 -1.07
N CYS A 59 7.85 15.05 -1.41
CA CYS A 59 7.89 13.63 -1.07
C CYS A 59 7.97 13.40 0.45
N TYR A 60 8.75 14.22 1.17
CA TYR A 60 8.82 14.16 2.63
C TYR A 60 7.44 14.38 3.29
N LEU A 61 6.73 15.42 2.89
CA LEU A 61 5.41 15.73 3.46
C LEU A 61 4.36 14.69 3.09
N ALA A 62 4.36 14.24 1.84
CA ALA A 62 3.45 13.20 1.39
C ALA A 62 3.68 11.88 2.13
N GLU A 63 4.94 11.50 2.33
CA GLU A 63 5.31 10.30 3.09
C GLU A 63 4.88 10.40 4.54
N LYS A 64 5.05 11.55 5.20
CA LYS A 64 4.57 11.75 6.57
C LYS A 64 3.08 11.53 6.70
N LYS A 65 2.28 12.14 5.82
CA LYS A 65 0.82 11.95 5.81
C LYS A 65 0.45 10.50 5.49
N PHE A 66 1.14 9.90 4.52
CA PHE A 66 0.95 8.50 4.15
C PHE A 66 1.23 7.57 5.32
N TYR A 67 2.39 7.72 5.98
CA TYR A 67 2.79 6.89 7.11
C TYR A 67 1.78 6.96 8.27
N GLU A 68 1.36 8.17 8.66
CA GLU A 68 0.33 8.34 9.69
C GLU A 68 -0.98 7.66 9.31
N GLY A 69 -1.45 7.84 8.08
CA GLY A 69 -2.69 7.23 7.58
C GLY A 69 -2.60 5.71 7.53
N ALA A 70 -1.52 5.16 6.96
CA ALA A 70 -1.29 3.73 6.83
C ALA A 70 -1.19 3.04 8.21
N THR A 71 -0.48 3.67 9.16
CA THR A 71 -0.36 3.16 10.54
C THR A 71 -1.72 3.13 11.23
N ASN A 72 -2.55 4.17 11.06
CA ASN A 72 -3.90 4.22 11.62
C ASN A 72 -4.81 3.13 11.03
N MET A 73 -4.55 2.70 9.80
CA MET A 73 -5.26 1.59 9.16
C MET A 73 -4.76 0.21 9.59
N GLY A 74 -3.63 0.15 10.32
CA GLY A 74 -2.99 -1.09 10.74
C GLY A 74 -2.05 -1.69 9.68
N VAL A 75 -1.70 -0.94 8.64
CA VAL A 75 -0.72 -1.38 7.64
C VAL A 75 0.68 -1.19 8.20
N GLN A 76 1.50 -2.24 8.14
CA GLN A 76 2.90 -2.16 8.56
C GLN A 76 3.74 -1.50 7.47
N VAL A 77 4.03 -0.24 7.67
CA VAL A 77 4.94 0.57 6.83
C VAL A 77 6.00 1.21 7.71
N SER A 78 7.15 1.52 7.12
CA SER A 78 8.22 2.25 7.82
C SER A 78 8.16 3.73 7.48
N ASP A 79 8.48 4.59 8.44
CA ASP A 79 8.65 6.03 8.17
C ASP A 79 9.96 6.25 7.41
N ASN A 80 9.85 6.47 6.11
CA ASN A 80 10.95 6.71 5.20
C ASN A 80 11.12 8.19 4.86
N SER A 81 10.43 9.10 5.54
CA SER A 81 10.40 10.52 5.20
C SER A 81 11.80 11.16 5.16
N ILE A 82 12.68 10.83 6.11
CA ILE A 82 14.07 11.32 6.11
C ILE A 82 14.86 10.76 4.92
N LEU A 83 14.64 9.49 4.56
CA LEU A 83 15.27 8.88 3.40
C LEU A 83 14.89 9.63 2.12
N TYR A 84 13.64 10.05 1.98
CA TYR A 84 13.17 10.81 0.82
C TYR A 84 13.80 12.19 0.73
N LEU A 85 14.04 12.85 1.87
CA LEU A 85 14.81 14.10 1.89
C LEU A 85 16.23 13.90 1.37
N VAL A 86 16.92 12.88 1.89
CA VAL A 86 18.32 12.59 1.52
C VAL A 86 18.41 12.22 0.05
N LEU A 87 17.61 11.27 -0.44
CA LEU A 87 17.60 10.87 -1.84
C LEU A 87 17.25 12.04 -2.78
N GLY A 88 16.29 12.86 -2.37
CA GLY A 88 15.89 14.03 -3.16
C GLY A 88 16.99 15.10 -3.26
N LEU A 89 17.77 15.28 -2.19
CA LEU A 89 18.93 16.19 -2.19
C LEU A 89 20.01 15.73 -3.19
N PHE A 90 20.18 14.41 -3.37
CA PHE A 90 21.07 13.82 -4.37
C PHE A 90 20.49 13.79 -5.79
N GLY A 91 19.31 14.38 -6.01
CA GLY A 91 18.66 14.41 -7.32
C GLY A 91 17.95 13.11 -7.71
N LEU A 92 17.78 12.17 -6.78
CA LEU A 92 17.16 10.87 -7.00
C LEU A 92 15.62 10.90 -6.84
N GLY A 93 14.98 11.98 -7.28
CA GLY A 93 13.53 12.18 -7.12
C GLY A 93 12.67 11.06 -7.71
N ILE A 94 13.09 10.46 -8.83
CA ILE A 94 12.36 9.34 -9.42
C ILE A 94 12.38 8.10 -8.52
N VAL A 95 13.45 7.90 -7.74
CA VAL A 95 13.55 6.82 -6.76
C VAL A 95 12.57 7.06 -5.62
N ASN A 96 12.45 8.30 -5.14
CA ASN A 96 11.47 8.66 -4.12
C ASN A 96 10.04 8.32 -4.56
N ILE A 97 9.68 8.71 -5.79
CA ILE A 97 8.35 8.43 -6.34
C ILE A 97 8.12 6.92 -6.47
N ALA A 98 9.14 6.16 -6.88
CA ALA A 98 9.07 4.71 -6.99
C ALA A 98 8.89 4.03 -5.64
N LEU A 99 9.59 4.50 -4.60
CA LEU A 99 9.46 3.98 -3.23
C LEU A 99 8.07 4.28 -2.66
N LEU A 100 7.59 5.51 -2.80
CA LEU A 100 6.25 5.89 -2.34
C LEU A 100 5.15 5.10 -3.06
N GLN A 101 5.31 4.84 -4.37
CA GLN A 101 4.39 3.97 -5.12
C GLN A 101 4.43 2.53 -4.60
N ASN A 102 5.60 2.01 -4.23
CA ASN A 102 5.72 0.68 -3.64
C ASN A 102 4.94 0.58 -2.32
N ASP A 103 5.02 1.60 -1.48
CA ASP A 103 4.32 1.62 -0.20
C ASP A 103 2.80 1.81 -0.39
N LEU A 104 2.38 2.63 -1.37
CA LEU A 104 0.98 2.71 -1.78
C LEU A 104 0.43 1.38 -2.31
N ASN A 105 1.23 0.62 -3.08
CA ASN A 105 0.84 -0.71 -3.54
C ASN A 105 0.60 -1.67 -2.36
N LYS A 106 1.38 -1.58 -1.27
CA LYS A 106 1.15 -2.37 -0.04
C LYS A 106 -0.20 -2.03 0.61
N VAL A 107 -0.54 -0.74 0.67
CA VAL A 107 -1.84 -0.31 1.20
C VAL A 107 -2.99 -0.77 0.29
N ALA A 108 -2.79 -0.75 -1.04
CA ALA A 108 -3.79 -1.25 -1.99
C ALA A 108 -4.05 -2.76 -1.84
N ASP A 109 -3.04 -3.53 -1.41
CA ASP A 109 -3.14 -4.97 -1.15
C ASP A 109 -3.64 -5.29 0.28
N PHE A 110 -3.72 -4.29 1.15
CA PHE A 110 -4.11 -4.48 2.54
C PHE A 110 -5.62 -4.75 2.67
N VAL A 111 -5.94 -5.90 3.25
CA VAL A 111 -7.32 -6.26 3.64
C VAL A 111 -7.45 -6.05 5.15
N PRO A 112 -8.30 -5.14 5.64
CA PRO A 112 -8.47 -4.92 7.06
C PRO A 112 -8.92 -6.17 7.80
N PRO A 113 -8.42 -6.46 9.01
CA PRO A 113 -8.77 -7.67 9.77
C PRO A 113 -10.24 -7.79 10.18
N GLN A 114 -11.05 -6.74 10.01
CA GLN A 114 -12.45 -6.68 10.47
C GLN A 114 -13.51 -6.89 9.37
N ALA A 115 -13.14 -7.39 8.21
CA ALA A 115 -14.13 -7.79 7.20
C ALA A 115 -14.70 -9.20 7.45
N ASN A 116 -14.88 -9.62 8.71
CA ASN A 116 -15.59 -10.85 9.06
C ASN A 116 -17.10 -10.63 9.00
N GLY A 117 -17.60 -10.43 7.81
CA GLY A 117 -19.03 -10.31 7.55
C GLY A 117 -19.30 -10.29 6.05
N TYR A 118 -19.58 -11.46 5.49
CA TYR A 118 -19.96 -11.67 4.10
C TYR A 118 -18.79 -11.68 3.08
N TYR A 119 -18.15 -12.83 2.97
CA TYR A 119 -17.41 -13.18 1.76
C TYR A 119 -18.41 -13.57 0.67
N ASP A 120 -18.59 -12.69 -0.30
CA ASP A 120 -19.14 -13.10 -1.59
C ASP A 120 -18.06 -13.95 -2.29
N ALA A 121 -18.33 -15.24 -2.43
CA ALA A 121 -17.39 -16.25 -2.94
C ALA A 121 -17.13 -16.17 -4.44
N SER A 122 -17.42 -15.04 -5.10
CA SER A 122 -17.30 -14.87 -6.56
C SER A 122 -15.98 -14.29 -7.04
N GLY A 123 -15.01 -14.04 -6.15
CA GLY A 123 -13.73 -13.39 -6.49
C GLY A 123 -12.46 -14.19 -6.18
N PHE A 124 -12.56 -15.52 -5.96
CA PHE A 124 -11.37 -16.33 -5.69
C PHE A 124 -10.63 -16.64 -6.98
N ASN A 125 -9.69 -15.79 -7.36
CA ASN A 125 -8.74 -16.10 -8.42
C ASN A 125 -7.65 -17.02 -7.87
N ALA A 126 -7.85 -18.33 -8.10
CA ALA A 126 -6.92 -19.38 -7.73
C ALA A 126 -5.68 -19.34 -8.64
N ASN A 127 -4.74 -18.45 -8.37
CA ASN A 127 -3.41 -18.52 -8.98
C ASN A 127 -2.32 -17.96 -8.07
N ASN A 128 -2.15 -18.54 -6.89
CA ASN A 128 -0.88 -18.57 -6.18
C ASN A 128 -0.82 -19.86 -5.40
N GLY A 129 -0.26 -20.86 -6.06
CA GLY A 129 0.20 -22.06 -5.43
C GLY A 129 1.27 -21.71 -4.41
N PHE A 130 0.97 -21.90 -3.15
CA PHE A 130 1.96 -22.10 -2.12
C PHE A 130 1.58 -23.35 -1.34
N ASP A 131 2.22 -24.45 -1.75
CA ASP A 131 2.39 -25.61 -0.93
C ASP A 131 3.09 -25.22 0.36
N GLN A 132 2.42 -25.36 1.47
CA GLN A 132 3.11 -25.71 2.71
C GLN A 132 2.20 -26.57 3.59
N ASN A 133 2.46 -27.83 3.43
CA ASN A 133 2.35 -28.91 4.35
C ASN A 133 2.68 -28.46 5.79
N ASN A 134 1.65 -28.30 6.63
CA ASN A 134 1.81 -28.45 8.06
C ASN A 134 0.56 -29.12 8.62
N GLY A 135 0.68 -30.43 8.70
CA GLY A 135 -0.21 -31.26 9.44
C GLY A 135 -0.16 -30.89 10.92
N PHE A 136 -1.27 -30.44 11.44
CA PHE A 136 -1.57 -30.56 12.86
C PHE A 136 -2.79 -31.44 12.99
N ASN A 137 -2.46 -32.70 13.18
CA ASN A 137 -3.32 -33.72 13.68
C ASN A 137 -3.59 -33.40 15.17
N ASN A 138 -4.77 -32.96 15.52
CA ASN A 138 -5.21 -32.99 16.89
C ASN A 138 -6.56 -33.68 16.93
N GLY A 139 -6.48 -35.01 17.02
CA GLY A 139 -7.57 -35.87 17.39
C GLY A 139 -7.96 -35.59 18.84
N ASN A 140 -9.18 -35.24 19.06
CA ASN A 140 -9.87 -35.45 20.29
C ASN A 140 -11.23 -36.07 19.97
N ASP A 141 -11.19 -37.38 19.88
CA ASP A 141 -12.34 -38.23 20.07
C ASP A 141 -12.85 -38.05 21.52
N PHE A 142 -13.96 -37.44 21.69
CA PHE A 142 -14.78 -37.59 22.87
C PHE A 142 -16.02 -38.40 22.52
N ASN A 143 -15.86 -39.70 22.64
CA ASN A 143 -16.94 -40.64 22.78
C ASN A 143 -17.46 -40.49 24.21
N ALA A 144 -18.69 -40.08 24.36
CA ALA A 144 -19.44 -40.22 25.60
C ALA A 144 -20.71 -40.96 25.30
N ASP A 145 -20.56 -42.27 25.32
CA ASP A 145 -21.67 -43.19 25.59
C ASP A 145 -22.17 -42.93 27.01
N ASN A 146 -23.41 -42.62 27.16
CA ASN A 146 -24.10 -42.72 28.40
C ASN A 146 -25.42 -43.43 28.22
N ASN A 147 -25.32 -44.75 28.25
CA ASN A 147 -26.37 -45.63 28.67
C ASN A 147 -26.61 -45.43 30.18
N ASN A 148 -27.78 -45.07 30.57
CA ASN A 148 -28.30 -45.46 31.86
C ASN A 148 -29.80 -45.69 31.77
N GLN A 149 -30.15 -46.98 31.80
CA GLN A 149 -31.39 -47.50 32.29
C GLN A 149 -31.40 -47.39 33.84
N PHE A 150 -32.46 -46.92 34.36
CA PHE A 150 -33.34 -47.35 35.45
C PHE A 150 -34.19 -46.17 35.86
#